data_97b286aa6814bf578de27c71d4cb3913
#
_entry.id   97b286aa6814bf578de27c71d4cb3913
#
_cell.length_a   1.000
_cell.length_b   1.000
_cell.length_c   1.000
_cell.angle_alpha   90.00
_cell.angle_beta   90.00
_cell.angle_gamma   90.00
#
_symmetry.space_group_name_H-M   'P 1'
#
loop_
_entity.id
_entity.type
_entity.pdbx_description
1 polymer ?
#
loop_
_entity_poly.entity_id
_entity_poly.type
_entity_poly.pdbx_seq_one_letter_code
_entity_poly.pdbx_strand_id
1 'polypeptide(L)'
;MIKNFVFTLILTLSYGEVLSQSKYGVDSVSCITNLSLFREYYKQKNYIEALTPWRWTFQNCPKASGNIYKNGPIIIKSLIKERPEQKKEYVDTLMLIYDQRIKYFGNEGYVLGRKGADLLRYDKSKFLDANEILARSIAMQKNSSDAGAVLAYFNTLDIMVKNEIISEDSLLNRYSALMLSLIHI
;
A
#
# COMPACT_ATOMS: atom_id res chain seq x y z
N MET A 1 -3.41 72.47 -24.11
CA MET A 1 -3.88 71.80 -22.85
C MET A 1 -3.81 70.31 -23.03
N ILE A 2 -2.77 69.67 -22.56
CA ILE A 2 -2.51 68.23 -22.67
C ILE A 2 -2.96 67.60 -21.34
N LYS A 3 -4.04 66.83 -21.35
CA LYS A 3 -4.49 66.10 -20.17
C LYS A 3 -3.66 64.82 -20.05
N ASN A 4 -2.81 64.77 -19.06
CA ASN A 4 -2.07 63.58 -18.63
C ASN A 4 -3.05 62.56 -18.06
N PHE A 5 -3.23 61.44 -18.76
CA PHE A 5 -3.94 60.28 -18.28
C PHE A 5 -2.91 59.35 -17.58
N VAL A 6 -2.80 59.44 -16.26
CA VAL A 6 -1.98 58.50 -15.50
C VAL A 6 -2.77 57.23 -15.33
N PHE A 7 -2.36 56.19 -16.11
CA PHE A 7 -2.90 54.86 -15.98
C PHE A 7 -2.20 54.13 -14.85
N THR A 8 -2.81 54.15 -13.65
CA THR A 8 -2.28 53.44 -12.51
C THR A 8 -2.59 51.94 -12.69
N LEU A 9 -1.58 51.18 -13.14
CA LEU A 9 -1.62 49.72 -13.25
C LEU A 9 -1.50 49.16 -11.85
N ILE A 10 -2.64 48.79 -11.24
CA ILE A 10 -2.66 48.03 -9.95
C ILE A 10 -2.28 46.59 -10.27
N LEU A 11 -1.00 46.24 -10.05
CA LEU A 11 -0.55 44.87 -10.01
C LEU A 11 -1.07 44.23 -8.69
N THR A 12 -2.21 43.56 -8.75
CA THR A 12 -2.62 42.64 -7.71
C THR A 12 -1.73 41.40 -7.77
N LEU A 13 -0.66 41.41 -6.99
CA LEU A 13 0.10 40.22 -6.66
C LEU A 13 -0.81 39.29 -5.86
N SER A 14 -1.53 38.40 -6.54
CA SER A 14 -2.13 37.25 -5.91
C SER A 14 -0.99 36.35 -5.44
N TYR A 15 -0.60 36.49 -4.18
CA TYR A 15 0.22 35.50 -3.49
C TYR A 15 -0.61 34.22 -3.37
N GLY A 16 -0.60 33.42 -4.44
CA GLY A 16 -0.95 32.03 -4.34
C GLY A 16 0.11 31.38 -3.48
N GLU A 17 -0.18 31.18 -2.20
CA GLU A 17 0.59 30.27 -1.36
C GLU A 17 0.48 28.88 -2.00
N VAL A 18 1.43 28.58 -2.87
CA VAL A 18 1.71 27.21 -3.25
C VAL A 18 2.26 26.55 -1.99
N LEU A 19 1.35 26.01 -1.18
CA LEU A 19 1.69 25.06 -0.14
C LEU A 19 2.22 23.80 -0.83
N SER A 20 3.44 23.89 -1.35
CA SER A 20 4.26 22.74 -1.63
C SER A 20 4.41 22.00 -0.31
N GLN A 21 3.52 21.01 -0.07
CA GLN A 21 3.67 20.14 1.09
C GLN A 21 5.08 19.58 1.05
N SER A 22 5.95 20.08 1.92
CA SER A 22 7.32 19.60 2.06
C SER A 22 7.29 18.08 2.10
N LYS A 23 8.18 17.43 1.36
CA LYS A 23 8.38 15.98 1.37
C LYS A 23 8.42 15.40 2.78
N TYR A 24 8.94 16.19 3.74
CA TYR A 24 9.12 15.80 5.13
C TYR A 24 7.98 16.26 6.06
N GLY A 25 6.87 16.77 5.52
CA GLY A 25 5.73 17.22 6.30
C GLY A 25 5.98 18.58 6.96
N VAL A 26 5.16 18.91 7.98
CA VAL A 26 5.23 20.19 8.71
C VAL A 26 6.45 20.22 9.65
N ASP A 27 6.74 19.10 10.33
CA ASP A 27 7.89 18.95 11.21
C ASP A 27 8.97 18.08 10.53
N SER A 28 9.80 18.74 9.73
CA SER A 28 10.85 18.07 8.96
C SER A 28 11.97 17.51 9.84
N VAL A 29 12.25 18.12 10.98
CA VAL A 29 13.29 17.67 11.92
C VAL A 29 12.87 16.35 12.55
N SER A 30 11.67 16.29 13.14
CA SER A 30 11.13 15.04 13.71
C SER A 30 10.95 13.96 12.64
N CYS A 31 10.56 14.33 11.41
CA CYS A 31 10.47 13.38 10.31
C CYS A 31 11.81 12.72 9.99
N ILE A 32 12.86 13.52 9.80
CA ILE A 32 14.20 13.01 9.48
C ILE A 32 14.75 12.16 10.64
N THR A 33 14.55 12.60 11.88
CA THR A 33 14.98 11.86 13.07
C THR A 33 14.30 10.50 13.15
N ASN A 34 12.96 10.44 13.04
CA ASN A 34 12.22 9.19 13.11
C ASN A 34 12.51 8.28 11.91
N LEU A 35 12.69 8.84 10.69
CA LEU A 35 13.12 8.06 9.53
C LEU A 35 14.48 7.37 9.77
N SER A 36 15.41 8.08 10.39
CA SER A 36 16.75 7.54 10.69
C SER A 36 16.69 6.45 11.76
N LEU A 37 15.96 6.71 12.85
CA LEU A 37 15.79 5.75 13.95
C LEU A 37 15.13 4.46 13.48
N PHE A 38 13.98 4.54 12.78
CA PHE A 38 13.32 3.31 12.33
C PHE A 38 14.18 2.51 11.34
N ARG A 39 14.94 3.20 10.48
CA ARG A 39 15.84 2.53 9.53
C ARG A 39 16.99 1.82 10.23
N GLU A 40 17.51 2.41 11.28
CA GLU A 40 18.59 1.81 12.06
C GLU A 40 18.10 0.56 12.80
N TYR A 41 16.99 0.66 13.54
CA TYR A 41 16.39 -0.51 14.20
C TYR A 41 15.96 -1.59 13.20
N TYR A 42 15.42 -1.20 12.04
CA TYR A 42 15.07 -2.15 11.00
C TYR A 42 16.28 -2.94 10.47
N LYS A 43 17.42 -2.27 10.24
CA LYS A 43 18.66 -2.94 9.81
C LYS A 43 19.17 -3.94 10.84
N GLN A 44 19.02 -3.61 12.11
CA GLN A 44 19.36 -4.49 13.24
C GLN A 44 18.32 -5.59 13.46
N LYS A 45 17.24 -5.65 12.66
CA LYS A 45 16.07 -6.55 12.83
C LYS A 45 15.37 -6.38 14.18
N ASN A 46 15.59 -5.27 14.85
CA ASN A 46 14.90 -4.91 16.09
C ASN A 46 13.56 -4.23 15.76
N TYR A 47 12.56 -5.06 15.39
CA TYR A 47 11.28 -4.57 14.87
C TYR A 47 10.38 -3.98 15.96
N ILE A 48 10.55 -4.38 17.20
CA ILE A 48 9.83 -3.81 18.35
C ILE A 48 10.20 -2.32 18.50
N GLU A 49 11.48 -2.04 18.57
CA GLU A 49 11.97 -0.66 18.70
C GLU A 49 11.75 0.17 17.42
N ALA A 50 11.76 -0.49 16.26
CA ALA A 50 11.47 0.17 14.99
C ALA A 50 10.01 0.67 14.88
N LEU A 51 9.06 0.08 15.61
CA LEU A 51 7.63 0.35 15.48
C LEU A 51 7.29 1.81 15.77
N THR A 52 7.75 2.35 16.89
CA THR A 52 7.41 3.72 17.33
C THR A 52 7.88 4.78 16.33
N PRO A 53 9.17 4.86 15.96
CA PRO A 53 9.62 5.83 14.97
C PRO A 53 9.05 5.57 13.57
N TRP A 54 8.82 4.30 13.17
CA TRP A 54 8.15 3.98 11.92
C TRP A 54 6.71 4.49 11.90
N ARG A 55 5.93 4.25 12.97
CA ARG A 55 4.53 4.71 13.09
C ARG A 55 4.45 6.23 13.02
N TRP A 56 5.38 6.92 13.67
CA TRP A 56 5.45 8.37 13.60
C TRP A 56 5.64 8.86 12.15
N THR A 57 6.59 8.30 11.40
CA THR A 57 6.83 8.69 10.00
C THR A 57 5.66 8.35 9.09
N PHE A 58 5.05 7.20 9.30
CA PHE A 58 3.88 6.73 8.55
C PHE A 58 2.69 7.68 8.68
N GLN A 59 2.49 8.27 9.87
CA GLN A 59 1.39 9.20 10.17
C GLN A 59 1.70 10.63 9.76
N ASN A 60 2.89 11.13 10.04
CA ASN A 60 3.20 12.55 9.99
C ASN A 60 3.95 13.00 8.74
N CYS A 61 4.71 12.11 8.10
CA CYS A 61 5.41 12.43 6.85
C CYS A 61 5.37 11.27 5.82
N PRO A 62 4.17 10.87 5.39
CA PRO A 62 3.96 9.67 4.57
C PRO A 62 4.63 9.73 3.19
N LYS A 63 4.94 10.92 2.68
CA LYS A 63 5.64 11.11 1.40
C LYS A 63 7.17 11.11 1.52
N ALA A 64 7.71 11.08 2.75
CA ALA A 64 9.13 11.26 2.98
C ALA A 64 10.00 10.15 2.38
N SER A 65 9.53 8.90 2.42
CA SER A 65 10.30 7.77 1.91
C SER A 65 9.42 6.57 1.56
N GLY A 66 9.64 5.99 0.37
CA GLY A 66 9.03 4.70 0.00
C GLY A 66 9.42 3.54 0.94
N ASN A 67 10.52 3.66 1.70
CA ASN A 67 10.94 2.65 2.66
C ASN A 67 9.98 2.52 3.86
N ILE A 68 9.19 3.55 4.17
CA ILE A 68 8.10 3.47 5.14
C ILE A 68 7.16 2.32 4.78
N TYR A 69 6.86 2.16 3.48
CA TYR A 69 5.93 1.18 2.94
C TYR A 69 6.57 -0.14 2.49
N LYS A 70 7.89 -0.15 2.24
CA LYS A 70 8.62 -1.39 1.93
C LYS A 70 8.95 -2.16 3.20
N ASN A 71 9.36 -1.45 4.25
CA ASN A 71 9.81 -2.03 5.52
C ASN A 71 8.67 -2.18 6.53
N GLY A 72 7.65 -1.30 6.50
CA GLY A 72 6.49 -1.35 7.38
C GLY A 72 5.82 -2.72 7.45
N PRO A 73 5.48 -3.36 6.31
CA PRO A 73 4.91 -4.70 6.33
C PRO A 73 5.79 -5.74 7.03
N ILE A 74 7.11 -5.63 6.96
CA ILE A 74 8.03 -6.57 7.60
C ILE A 74 7.99 -6.38 9.11
N ILE A 75 8.01 -5.12 9.58
CA ILE A 75 7.87 -4.78 11.00
C ILE A 75 6.54 -5.31 11.53
N ILE A 76 5.42 -5.00 10.88
CA ILE A 76 4.09 -5.40 11.33
C ILE A 76 3.91 -6.91 11.33
N LYS A 77 4.42 -7.62 10.31
CA LYS A 77 4.36 -9.09 10.26
C LYS A 77 5.18 -9.77 11.36
N SER A 78 6.28 -9.16 11.80
CA SER A 78 7.02 -9.64 12.97
C SER A 78 6.18 -9.51 14.23
N LEU A 79 5.54 -8.36 14.41
CA LEU A 79 4.69 -8.10 15.59
C LEU A 79 3.44 -8.98 15.64
N ILE A 80 2.85 -9.33 14.49
CA ILE A 80 1.74 -10.30 14.43
C ILE A 80 2.17 -11.67 15.05
N LYS A 81 3.43 -12.07 14.86
CA LYS A 81 3.96 -13.31 15.41
C LYS A 81 4.28 -13.20 16.91
N GLU A 82 4.82 -12.05 17.31
CA GLU A 82 5.28 -11.83 18.67
C GLU A 82 4.13 -11.48 19.63
N ARG A 83 3.04 -10.87 19.10
CA ARG A 83 1.89 -10.40 19.88
C ARG A 83 0.59 -10.85 19.25
N PRO A 84 0.28 -12.16 19.30
CA PRO A 84 -0.89 -12.73 18.63
C PRO A 84 -2.23 -12.18 19.17
N GLU A 85 -2.28 -11.69 20.39
CA GLU A 85 -3.43 -11.04 20.99
C GLU A 85 -3.82 -9.72 20.30
N GLN A 86 -2.86 -9.04 19.67
CA GLN A 86 -3.06 -7.79 18.92
C GLN A 86 -3.13 -8.03 17.42
N LYS A 87 -3.23 -9.29 16.97
CA LYS A 87 -3.19 -9.67 15.55
C LYS A 87 -4.14 -8.84 14.68
N LYS A 88 -5.38 -8.66 15.15
CA LYS A 88 -6.39 -7.91 14.37
C LYS A 88 -5.94 -6.48 14.08
N GLU A 89 -5.48 -5.76 15.09
CA GLU A 89 -5.00 -4.37 14.94
C GLU A 89 -3.81 -4.28 13.97
N TYR A 90 -2.88 -5.24 14.07
CA TYR A 90 -1.73 -5.28 13.16
C TYR A 90 -2.12 -5.64 11.73
N VAL A 91 -3.11 -6.51 11.52
CA VAL A 91 -3.63 -6.80 10.17
C VAL A 91 -4.29 -5.58 9.57
N ASP A 92 -5.12 -4.84 10.33
CA ASP A 92 -5.74 -3.60 9.89
C ASP A 92 -4.65 -2.55 9.53
N THR A 93 -3.61 -2.42 10.35
CA THR A 93 -2.45 -1.56 10.06
C THR A 93 -1.73 -1.99 8.78
N LEU A 94 -1.55 -3.29 8.56
CA LEU A 94 -0.91 -3.84 7.37
C LEU A 94 -1.69 -3.49 6.09
N MET A 95 -3.02 -3.58 6.13
CA MET A 95 -3.88 -3.18 5.01
C MET A 95 -3.77 -1.69 4.72
N LEU A 96 -3.76 -0.86 5.76
CA LEU A 96 -3.60 0.59 5.64
C LEU A 96 -2.24 0.98 5.04
N ILE A 97 -1.16 0.25 5.35
CA ILE A 97 0.17 0.46 4.75
C ILE A 97 0.10 0.31 3.22
N TYR A 98 -0.58 -0.73 2.72
CA TYR A 98 -0.73 -0.94 1.29
C TYR A 98 -1.56 0.16 0.62
N ASP A 99 -2.65 0.60 1.24
CA ASP A 99 -3.49 1.68 0.70
C ASP A 99 -2.74 3.01 0.62
N GLN A 100 -2.02 3.37 1.68
CA GLN A 100 -1.19 4.57 1.65
C GLN A 100 -0.02 4.46 0.66
N ARG A 101 0.57 3.28 0.48
CA ARG A 101 1.61 3.07 -0.52
C ARG A 101 1.09 3.34 -1.92
N ILE A 102 -0.10 2.84 -2.27
CA ILE A 102 -0.74 3.12 -3.55
C ILE A 102 -0.95 4.63 -3.70
N LYS A 103 -1.53 5.26 -2.67
CA LYS A 103 -1.84 6.69 -2.67
C LYS A 103 -0.61 7.59 -2.90
N TYR A 104 0.52 7.27 -2.28
CA TYR A 104 1.69 8.17 -2.28
C TYR A 104 2.81 7.76 -3.23
N PHE A 105 2.88 6.48 -3.60
CA PHE A 105 3.98 5.94 -4.41
C PHE A 105 3.53 5.12 -5.62
N GLY A 106 2.23 4.95 -5.82
CA GLY A 106 1.68 4.24 -6.98
C GLY A 106 2.02 2.74 -7.01
N ASN A 107 2.20 2.21 -8.23
CA ASN A 107 2.42 0.79 -8.53
C ASN A 107 1.29 -0.10 -7.99
N GLU A 108 0.06 0.35 -8.25
CA GLU A 108 -1.17 -0.22 -7.67
C GLU A 108 -1.28 -1.72 -7.91
N GLY A 109 -1.11 -2.19 -9.14
CA GLY A 109 -1.25 -3.61 -9.47
C GLY A 109 -0.36 -4.50 -8.61
N TYR A 110 0.92 -4.17 -8.48
CA TYR A 110 1.86 -4.92 -7.63
C TYR A 110 1.48 -4.86 -6.15
N VAL A 111 1.09 -3.67 -5.67
CA VAL A 111 0.77 -3.47 -4.25
C VAL A 111 -0.51 -4.20 -3.86
N LEU A 112 -1.52 -4.23 -4.73
CA LEU A 112 -2.75 -5.00 -4.54
C LEU A 112 -2.46 -6.50 -4.44
N GLY A 113 -1.56 -7.04 -5.25
CA GLY A 113 -1.14 -8.46 -5.14
C GLY A 113 -0.58 -8.79 -3.77
N ARG A 114 0.27 -7.92 -3.22
CA ARG A 114 0.80 -8.07 -1.86
C ARG A 114 -0.28 -7.93 -0.80
N LYS A 115 -1.19 -6.94 -0.97
CA LYS A 115 -2.31 -6.70 -0.05
C LYS A 115 -3.23 -7.90 0.03
N GLY A 116 -3.70 -8.42 -1.11
CA GLY A 116 -4.61 -9.57 -1.15
C GLY A 116 -3.99 -10.85 -0.60
N ALA A 117 -2.72 -11.13 -0.95
CA ALA A 117 -2.01 -12.30 -0.44
C ALA A 117 -1.82 -12.24 1.09
N ASP A 118 -1.48 -11.08 1.64
CA ASP A 118 -1.34 -10.91 3.09
C ASP A 118 -2.69 -10.90 3.80
N LEU A 119 -3.74 -10.32 3.21
CA LEU A 119 -5.10 -10.38 3.75
C LEU A 119 -5.54 -11.85 3.92
N LEU A 120 -5.44 -12.65 2.86
CA LEU A 120 -5.78 -14.07 2.90
C LEU A 120 -4.94 -14.83 3.94
N ARG A 121 -3.65 -14.52 4.06
CA ARG A 121 -2.72 -15.18 4.99
C ARG A 121 -3.09 -14.93 6.45
N TYR A 122 -3.43 -13.68 6.78
CA TYR A 122 -3.59 -13.26 8.17
C TYR A 122 -5.05 -13.23 8.61
N ASP A 123 -6.00 -13.10 7.69
CA ASP A 123 -7.44 -13.17 7.96
C ASP A 123 -8.17 -13.95 6.86
N LYS A 124 -8.21 -15.27 7.04
CA LYS A 124 -8.89 -16.16 6.08
C LYS A 124 -10.39 -15.94 5.98
N SER A 125 -11.04 -15.33 6.97
CA SER A 125 -12.47 -15.04 6.91
C SER A 125 -12.79 -14.02 5.81
N LYS A 126 -11.81 -13.21 5.43
CA LYS A 126 -11.90 -12.19 4.36
C LYS A 126 -11.44 -12.70 2.99
N PHE A 127 -11.64 -13.99 2.71
CA PHE A 127 -11.21 -14.59 1.44
C PHE A 127 -11.91 -13.99 0.22
N LEU A 128 -13.17 -13.52 0.34
CA LEU A 128 -13.87 -12.84 -0.75
C LEU A 128 -13.26 -11.47 -1.06
N ASP A 129 -12.95 -10.67 -0.04
CA ASP A 129 -12.26 -9.39 -0.22
C ASP A 129 -10.88 -9.61 -0.82
N ALA A 130 -10.16 -10.63 -0.33
CA ALA A 130 -8.85 -11.01 -0.86
C ALA A 130 -8.93 -11.45 -2.33
N ASN A 131 -9.97 -12.21 -2.72
CA ASN A 131 -10.21 -12.62 -4.10
C ASN A 131 -10.38 -11.41 -5.03
N GLU A 132 -11.21 -10.43 -4.64
CA GLU A 132 -11.45 -9.22 -5.43
C GLU A 132 -10.17 -8.41 -5.62
N ILE A 133 -9.41 -8.18 -4.52
CA ILE A 133 -8.15 -7.45 -4.56
C ILE A 133 -7.12 -8.15 -5.46
N LEU A 134 -7.00 -9.47 -5.36
CA LEU A 134 -6.07 -10.27 -6.16
C LEU A 134 -6.47 -10.31 -7.64
N ALA A 135 -7.76 -10.48 -7.94
CA ALA A 135 -8.27 -10.43 -9.31
C ALA A 135 -7.94 -9.09 -9.98
N ARG A 136 -8.15 -7.97 -9.27
CA ARG A 136 -7.80 -6.63 -9.75
C ARG A 136 -6.29 -6.48 -9.97
N SER A 137 -5.47 -6.97 -9.05
CA SER A 137 -4.01 -6.97 -9.19
C SER A 137 -3.57 -7.67 -10.48
N ILE A 138 -4.08 -8.89 -10.71
CA ILE A 138 -3.75 -9.73 -11.86
C ILE A 138 -4.22 -9.06 -13.16
N ALA A 139 -5.44 -8.52 -13.19
CA ALA A 139 -5.97 -7.81 -14.36
C ALA A 139 -5.11 -6.61 -14.77
N MET A 140 -4.52 -5.90 -13.79
CA MET A 140 -3.64 -4.76 -14.04
C MET A 140 -2.23 -5.17 -14.50
N GLN A 141 -1.70 -6.26 -13.97
CA GLN A 141 -0.31 -6.68 -14.23
C GLN A 141 -0.18 -7.69 -15.37
N LYS A 142 -1.25 -8.46 -15.65
CA LYS A 142 -1.26 -9.50 -16.68
C LYS A 142 -0.06 -10.45 -16.52
N ASN A 143 0.72 -10.65 -17.59
CA ASN A 143 1.92 -11.49 -17.60
C ASN A 143 3.05 -11.05 -16.64
N SER A 144 2.99 -9.83 -16.11
CA SER A 144 3.92 -9.36 -15.08
C SER A 144 3.42 -9.61 -13.66
N SER A 145 2.34 -10.38 -13.49
CA SER A 145 1.77 -10.68 -12.18
C SER A 145 2.76 -11.45 -11.30
N ASP A 146 2.83 -11.04 -10.03
CA ASP A 146 3.65 -11.75 -9.04
C ASP A 146 3.10 -13.16 -8.81
N ALA A 147 3.96 -14.17 -8.88
CA ALA A 147 3.56 -15.58 -8.73
C ALA A 147 2.87 -15.85 -7.38
N GLY A 148 3.30 -15.16 -6.31
CA GLY A 148 2.66 -15.27 -4.99
C GLY A 148 1.23 -14.72 -4.98
N ALA A 149 0.97 -13.64 -5.73
CA ALA A 149 -0.37 -13.10 -5.89
C ALA A 149 -1.28 -14.04 -6.69
N VAL A 150 -0.76 -14.63 -7.77
CA VAL A 150 -1.49 -15.62 -8.58
C VAL A 150 -1.84 -16.86 -7.74
N LEU A 151 -0.88 -17.39 -6.98
CA LEU A 151 -1.12 -18.52 -6.09
C LEU A 151 -2.15 -18.19 -5.01
N ALA A 152 -2.05 -17.01 -4.40
CA ALA A 152 -3.03 -16.57 -3.41
C ALA A 152 -4.44 -16.44 -4.01
N TYR A 153 -4.55 -15.97 -5.26
CA TYR A 153 -5.82 -15.92 -5.98
C TYR A 153 -6.45 -17.31 -6.14
N PHE A 154 -5.67 -18.30 -6.58
CA PHE A 154 -6.18 -19.67 -6.67
C PHE A 154 -6.59 -20.24 -5.32
N ASN A 155 -5.84 -19.94 -4.27
CA ASN A 155 -6.24 -20.34 -2.92
C ASN A 155 -7.58 -19.73 -2.49
N THR A 156 -7.91 -18.51 -2.92
CA THR A 156 -9.24 -17.95 -2.66
C THR A 156 -10.33 -18.66 -3.42
N LEU A 157 -10.08 -19.03 -4.70
CA LEU A 157 -11.04 -19.79 -5.50
C LEU A 157 -11.30 -21.20 -4.92
N ASP A 158 -10.25 -21.88 -4.43
CA ASP A 158 -10.40 -23.17 -3.74
C ASP A 158 -11.27 -23.04 -2.48
N ILE A 159 -11.08 -21.97 -1.69
CA ILE A 159 -11.96 -21.70 -0.55
C ILE A 159 -13.41 -21.44 -1.01
N MET A 160 -13.60 -20.73 -2.12
CA MET A 160 -14.95 -20.47 -2.66
C MET A 160 -15.65 -21.77 -3.13
N VAL A 161 -14.93 -22.72 -3.73
CA VAL A 161 -15.47 -24.04 -4.08
C VAL A 161 -15.85 -24.81 -2.81
N LYS A 162 -14.96 -24.87 -1.81
CA LYS A 162 -15.21 -25.58 -0.54
C LYS A 162 -16.39 -25.02 0.26
N ASN A 163 -16.72 -23.75 0.05
CA ASN A 163 -17.89 -23.10 0.64
C ASN A 163 -19.10 -23.06 -0.32
N GLU A 164 -19.06 -23.83 -1.41
CA GLU A 164 -20.14 -23.95 -2.40
C GLU A 164 -20.58 -22.60 -3.03
N ILE A 165 -19.68 -21.60 -3.06
CA ILE A 165 -19.92 -20.28 -3.64
C ILE A 165 -19.77 -20.33 -5.17
N ILE A 166 -18.83 -21.15 -5.66
CA ILE A 166 -18.62 -21.43 -7.08
C ILE A 166 -18.50 -22.94 -7.30
N SER A 167 -18.83 -23.42 -8.51
CA SER A 167 -18.62 -24.81 -8.90
C SER A 167 -17.17 -25.10 -9.27
N GLU A 168 -16.78 -26.39 -9.26
CA GLU A 168 -15.47 -26.84 -9.76
C GLU A 168 -15.26 -26.45 -11.23
N ASP A 169 -16.29 -26.56 -12.08
CA ASP A 169 -16.23 -26.13 -13.48
C ASP A 169 -15.91 -24.63 -13.60
N SER A 170 -16.49 -23.80 -12.72
CA SER A 170 -16.17 -22.37 -12.66
C SER A 170 -14.73 -22.11 -12.26
N LEU A 171 -14.18 -22.88 -11.31
CA LEU A 171 -12.77 -22.84 -10.94
C LEU A 171 -11.87 -23.18 -12.13
N LEU A 172 -12.15 -24.29 -12.84
CA LEU A 172 -11.38 -24.73 -14.00
C LEU A 172 -11.40 -23.71 -15.13
N ASN A 173 -12.56 -23.11 -15.40
CA ASN A 173 -12.71 -22.06 -16.41
C ASN A 173 -11.89 -20.81 -16.06
N ARG A 174 -11.92 -20.37 -14.80
CA ARG A 174 -11.11 -19.22 -14.33
C ARG A 174 -9.62 -19.52 -14.38
N TYR A 175 -9.22 -20.75 -14.02
CA TYR A 175 -7.84 -21.21 -14.13
C TYR A 175 -7.36 -21.13 -15.57
N SER A 176 -8.11 -21.74 -16.50
CA SER A 176 -7.77 -21.80 -17.93
C SER A 176 -7.68 -20.40 -18.54
N ALA A 177 -8.66 -19.53 -18.26
CA ALA A 177 -8.68 -18.15 -18.74
C ALA A 177 -7.46 -17.36 -18.22
N LEU A 178 -7.10 -17.54 -16.95
CA LEU A 178 -5.96 -16.87 -16.37
C LEU A 178 -4.64 -17.38 -16.97
N MET A 179 -4.47 -18.69 -17.09
CA MET A 179 -3.26 -19.27 -17.70
C MET A 179 -3.07 -18.79 -19.14
N LEU A 180 -4.16 -18.75 -19.94
CA LEU A 180 -4.10 -18.19 -21.29
C LEU A 180 -3.68 -16.70 -21.27
N SER A 181 -4.17 -15.91 -20.34
CA SER A 181 -3.81 -14.48 -20.22
C SER A 181 -2.36 -14.25 -19.80
N LEU A 182 -1.75 -15.20 -19.07
CA LEU A 182 -0.37 -15.13 -18.61
C LEU A 182 0.63 -15.66 -19.66
N ILE A 183 0.19 -16.55 -20.55
CA ILE A 183 1.03 -17.20 -21.57
C ILE A 183 1.04 -16.41 -22.89
N HIS A 184 0.02 -15.62 -23.18
CA HIS A 184 -0.06 -14.81 -24.40
C HIS A 184 0.99 -13.69 -24.37
N ILE A 185 2.13 -14.05 -24.92
CA ILE A 185 3.17 -13.12 -25.40
C ILE A 185 3.00 -12.92 -26.91
#